data_c5c0fa4db7229e277e812448018d596a
#
_entry.id   c5c0fa4db7229e277e812448018d596a
#
_cell.length_a   1.000
_cell.length_b   1.000
_cell.length_c   1.000
_cell.angle_alpha   90.00
_cell.angle_beta   90.00
_cell.angle_gamma   90.00
#
_symmetry.space_group_name_H-M   'P 1'
#
loop_
_entity.id
_entity.type
_entity.pdbx_description
1 polymer ?
#
loop_
_entity_poly.entity_id
_entity_poly.type
_entity_poly.pdbx_seq_one_letter_code
_entity_poly.pdbx_strand_id
1 'polypeptide(L)'
;MTMSDPIADMLTRIRNANTAKHDTVDVPSSKMKLAIADILVKEGYVAKYDLVEDGAAKNIRITLKYGKDKNEKIISGLKRISKPGLRVYASKEDLPKVLGGLGIAIISTNKGVLTDKEARKQNVGGEVLAYDW
;
A
#
# COMPACT_ATOMS: atom_id res chain seq x y z
N MET A 1 -14.11 -4.99 22.33
CA MET A 1 -12.72 -4.77 21.97
C MET A 1 -12.61 -4.51 20.46
N THR A 2 -12.09 -3.36 20.09
CA THR A 2 -11.90 -3.04 18.69
C THR A 2 -10.55 -3.58 18.22
N MET A 3 -10.56 -4.33 17.13
CA MET A 3 -9.31 -4.76 16.49
C MET A 3 -8.72 -3.59 15.71
N SER A 4 -7.44 -3.31 15.94
CA SER A 4 -6.74 -2.30 15.15
C SER A 4 -6.25 -2.89 13.83
N ASP A 5 -6.30 -2.09 12.79
CA ASP A 5 -5.75 -2.44 11.48
C ASP A 5 -4.86 -1.30 11.00
N PRO A 6 -3.56 -1.32 11.36
CA PRO A 6 -2.63 -0.25 10.99
C PRO A 6 -2.48 -0.09 9.47
N ILE A 7 -2.62 -1.17 8.71
CA ILE A 7 -2.54 -1.10 7.24
C ILE A 7 -3.77 -0.38 6.69
N ALA A 8 -4.97 -0.72 7.18
CA ALA A 8 -6.19 -0.03 6.76
C ALA A 8 -6.12 1.46 7.11
N ASP A 9 -5.60 1.80 8.28
CA ASP A 9 -5.38 3.19 8.68
C ASP A 9 -4.45 3.91 7.71
N MET A 10 -3.33 3.29 7.34
CA MET A 10 -2.40 3.85 6.36
C MET A 10 -3.09 4.11 5.02
N LEU A 11 -3.81 3.13 4.50
CA LEU A 11 -4.52 3.26 3.21
C LEU A 11 -5.58 4.36 3.26
N THR A 12 -6.30 4.46 4.38
CA THR A 12 -7.32 5.49 4.58
C THR A 12 -6.70 6.88 4.62
N ARG A 13 -5.58 7.04 5.31
CA ARG A 13 -4.84 8.32 5.37
C ARG A 13 -4.38 8.76 4.00
N ILE A 14 -3.81 7.83 3.21
CA ILE A 14 -3.38 8.11 1.84
C ILE A 14 -4.58 8.50 0.97
N ARG A 15 -5.67 7.74 1.06
CA ARG A 15 -6.89 8.00 0.29
C ARG A 15 -7.47 9.38 0.61
N ASN A 16 -7.59 9.71 1.89
CA ASN A 16 -8.13 10.99 2.32
C ASN A 16 -7.24 12.16 1.91
N ALA A 17 -5.93 12.03 2.06
CA ALA A 17 -4.97 13.05 1.64
C ALA A 17 -5.02 13.27 0.13
N ASN A 18 -5.14 12.19 -0.63
CA ASN A 18 -5.25 12.25 -2.09
C ASN A 18 -6.55 12.95 -2.52
N THR A 19 -7.66 12.66 -1.86
CA THR A 19 -8.95 13.32 -2.13
C THR A 19 -8.90 14.80 -1.78
N ALA A 20 -8.26 15.16 -0.67
CA ALA A 20 -8.08 16.56 -0.24
C ALA A 20 -6.96 17.28 -0.99
N LYS A 21 -6.26 16.58 -1.89
CA LYS A 21 -5.17 17.15 -2.73
C LYS A 21 -4.00 17.68 -1.91
N HIS A 22 -3.69 16.99 -0.79
CA HIS A 22 -2.52 17.32 0.02
C HIS A 22 -1.24 16.90 -0.70
N ASP A 23 -0.14 17.60 -0.46
CA ASP A 23 1.16 17.24 -1.02
C ASP A 23 1.78 16.03 -0.31
N THR A 24 1.60 15.95 1.00
CA THR A 24 2.17 14.87 1.83
C THR A 24 1.14 14.34 2.81
N VAL A 25 1.42 13.14 3.31
CA VAL A 25 0.65 12.53 4.40
C VAL A 25 1.60 11.77 5.30
N ASP A 26 1.40 11.88 6.62
CA ASP A 26 2.21 11.18 7.61
C ASP A 26 1.43 10.01 8.18
N VAL A 27 2.10 8.86 8.28
CA VAL A 27 1.54 7.66 8.92
C VAL A 27 2.54 7.13 9.94
N PRO A 28 2.08 6.55 11.06
CA PRO A 28 2.98 5.92 12.02
C PRO A 28 3.81 4.84 11.35
N SER A 29 5.11 4.77 11.66
CA SER A 29 6.04 3.86 11.01
C SER A 29 5.93 2.43 11.53
N SER A 30 6.11 1.46 10.64
CA SER A 30 6.36 0.06 10.95
C SER A 30 7.09 -0.56 9.76
N LYS A 31 7.70 -1.73 9.97
CA LYS A 31 8.39 -2.45 8.89
C LYS A 31 7.44 -2.77 7.74
N MET A 32 6.23 -3.22 8.06
CA MET A 32 5.22 -3.57 7.06
C MET A 32 4.79 -2.33 6.26
N LYS A 33 4.53 -1.21 6.93
CA LYS A 33 4.13 0.02 6.27
C LYS A 33 5.24 0.61 5.41
N LEU A 34 6.51 0.49 5.85
CA LEU A 34 7.66 0.91 5.04
C LEU A 34 7.74 0.09 3.75
N ALA A 35 7.53 -1.22 3.84
CA ALA A 35 7.54 -2.09 2.67
C ALA A 35 6.41 -1.73 1.70
N ILE A 36 5.22 -1.42 2.21
CA ILE A 36 4.10 -0.98 1.39
C ILE A 36 4.41 0.36 0.72
N ALA A 37 4.94 1.32 1.46
CA ALA A 37 5.33 2.63 0.92
C ALA A 37 6.37 2.48 -0.20
N ASP A 38 7.35 1.60 -0.02
CA ASP A 38 8.38 1.32 -1.03
C ASP A 38 7.76 0.78 -2.32
N ILE A 39 6.81 -0.13 -2.21
CA ILE A 39 6.07 -0.66 -3.37
C ILE A 39 5.32 0.46 -4.09
N LEU A 40 4.62 1.32 -3.35
CA LEU A 40 3.86 2.43 -3.94
C LEU A 40 4.76 3.39 -4.71
N VAL A 41 5.98 3.64 -4.22
CA VAL A 41 6.98 4.45 -4.93
C VAL A 41 7.44 3.74 -6.20
N LYS A 42 7.85 2.48 -6.09
CA LYS A 42 8.38 1.70 -7.23
C LYS A 42 7.37 1.52 -8.33
N GLU A 43 6.09 1.38 -7.97
CA GLU A 43 5.02 1.22 -8.95
C GLU A 43 4.47 2.56 -9.46
N GLY A 44 5.01 3.68 -8.99
CA GLY A 44 4.67 5.00 -9.50
C GLY A 44 3.37 5.60 -8.95
N TYR A 45 2.83 5.07 -7.87
CA TYR A 45 1.60 5.58 -7.26
C TYR A 45 1.85 6.79 -6.37
N VAL A 46 3.02 6.87 -5.73
CA VAL A 46 3.44 8.03 -4.95
C VAL A 46 4.84 8.44 -5.38
N ALA A 47 5.22 9.70 -5.10
CA ALA A 47 6.50 10.24 -5.57
C ALA A 47 7.67 9.70 -4.76
N LYS A 48 7.56 9.73 -3.44
CA LYS A 48 8.62 9.27 -2.53
C LYS A 48 8.07 9.10 -1.12
N TYR A 49 8.90 8.52 -0.24
CA TYR A 49 8.62 8.51 1.19
C TYR A 49 9.89 8.82 1.97
N ASP A 50 9.73 9.39 3.16
CA ASP A 50 10.82 9.71 4.07
C ASP A 50 10.44 9.26 5.49
N LEU A 51 11.43 8.86 6.28
CA LEU A 51 11.24 8.64 7.71
C LEU A 51 11.43 9.97 8.43
N VAL A 52 10.44 10.36 9.23
CA VAL A 52 10.45 11.61 10.00
C VAL A 52 10.34 11.25 11.47
N GLU A 53 11.27 11.74 12.27
CA GLU A 53 11.23 11.58 13.71
C GLU A 53 10.69 12.85 14.37
N ASP A 54 9.67 12.67 15.22
CA ASP A 54 9.09 13.74 16.01
C ASP A 54 9.09 13.28 17.48
N GLY A 55 10.12 13.68 18.22
CA GLY A 55 10.34 13.20 19.57
C GLY A 55 10.61 11.70 19.57
N ALA A 56 9.83 10.93 20.33
CA ALA A 56 9.93 9.47 20.38
C ALA A 56 9.17 8.79 19.25
N ALA A 57 8.33 9.52 18.51
CA ALA A 57 7.50 8.98 17.45
C ALA A 57 8.26 8.97 16.12
N LYS A 58 8.10 7.87 15.36
CA LYS A 58 8.62 7.76 14.00
C LYS A 58 7.46 7.67 13.05
N ASN A 59 7.45 8.52 12.04
CA ASN A 59 6.43 8.55 11.01
C ASN A 59 7.04 8.34 9.64
N ILE A 60 6.24 7.78 8.73
CA ILE A 60 6.56 7.75 7.31
C ILE A 60 5.84 8.93 6.69
N ARG A 61 6.59 9.84 6.08
CA ARG A 61 6.02 10.95 5.31
C ARG A 61 5.99 10.56 3.84
N ILE A 62 4.79 10.38 3.32
CA ILE A 62 4.58 9.98 1.93
C ILE A 62 4.26 11.23 1.12
N THR A 63 5.06 11.48 0.08
CA THR A 63 4.81 12.57 -0.85
C THR A 63 3.92 12.05 -1.97
N LEU A 64 2.73 12.59 -2.06
CA LEU A 64 1.73 12.16 -3.03
C LEU A 64 2.09 12.64 -4.44
N LYS A 65 1.53 11.98 -5.43
CA LYS A 65 1.79 12.25 -6.84
C LYS A 65 0.48 12.58 -7.53
N TYR A 66 0.51 13.59 -8.36
CA TYR A 66 -0.64 14.00 -9.17
C TYR A 66 -0.21 14.10 -10.63
N GLY A 67 -1.18 14.19 -11.53
CA GLY A 67 -0.91 14.42 -12.94
C GLY A 67 -0.50 15.84 -13.22
N LYS A 68 -0.84 16.38 -14.39
CA LYS A 68 -0.43 17.72 -14.83
C LYS A 68 -0.90 18.83 -13.88
N ASP A 69 -2.03 18.60 -13.20
CA ASP A 69 -2.51 19.46 -12.12
C ASP A 69 -3.03 18.57 -10.98
N LYS A 70 -3.36 19.18 -9.84
CA LYS A 70 -3.83 18.43 -8.66
C LYS A 70 -5.21 17.81 -8.84
N ASN A 71 -5.88 18.02 -9.96
CA ASN A 71 -7.16 17.39 -10.25
C ASN A 71 -6.99 16.01 -10.85
N GLU A 72 -5.80 15.67 -11.37
CA GLU A 72 -5.50 14.36 -11.91
C GLU A 72 -4.89 13.46 -10.84
N LYS A 73 -5.70 12.59 -10.26
CA LYS A 73 -5.22 11.62 -9.27
C LYS A 73 -4.49 10.48 -9.97
N ILE A 74 -3.33 10.10 -9.44
CA ILE A 74 -2.61 8.92 -9.90
C ILE A 74 -3.21 7.66 -9.26
N ILE A 75 -3.58 7.74 -7.98
CA ILE A 75 -4.25 6.64 -7.29
C ILE A 75 -5.75 6.76 -7.50
N SER A 76 -6.36 5.76 -8.16
CA SER A 76 -7.81 5.70 -8.36
C SER A 76 -8.50 4.97 -7.21
N GLY A 77 -7.86 3.98 -6.64
CA GLY A 77 -8.42 3.24 -5.53
C GLY A 77 -7.36 2.54 -4.68
N LEU A 78 -7.67 2.39 -3.41
CA LEU A 78 -6.91 1.63 -2.43
C LEU A 78 -7.91 0.81 -1.62
N LYS A 79 -7.76 -0.51 -1.61
CA LYS A 79 -8.70 -1.39 -0.91
C LYS A 79 -7.95 -2.38 -0.02
N ARG A 80 -8.31 -2.39 1.27
CA ARG A 80 -7.83 -3.40 2.21
C ARG A 80 -8.54 -4.72 1.92
N ILE A 81 -7.78 -5.78 1.73
CA ILE A 81 -8.34 -7.12 1.42
C ILE A 81 -8.29 -8.02 2.65
N SER A 82 -7.11 -8.42 3.10
CA SER A 82 -6.97 -9.22 4.32
C SER A 82 -7.12 -8.31 5.53
N LYS A 83 -7.97 -8.70 6.48
CA LYS A 83 -8.27 -7.90 7.67
C LYS A 83 -8.00 -8.74 8.92
N PRO A 84 -7.71 -8.10 10.08
CA PRO A 84 -7.47 -8.86 11.31
C PRO A 84 -8.55 -9.88 11.66
N GLY A 85 -9.83 -9.57 11.39
CA GLY A 85 -10.95 -10.48 11.63
C GLY A 85 -11.25 -11.44 10.51
N LEU A 86 -10.64 -11.26 9.33
CA LEU A 86 -10.89 -12.09 8.16
C LEU A 86 -9.67 -12.08 7.25
N ARG A 87 -8.74 -13.00 7.50
CA ARG A 87 -7.51 -13.10 6.72
C ARG A 87 -7.77 -13.71 5.34
N VAL A 88 -7.10 -13.17 4.32
CA VAL A 88 -7.22 -13.62 2.94
C VAL A 88 -5.85 -14.02 2.43
N TYR A 89 -5.73 -15.25 1.95
CA TYR A 89 -4.48 -15.80 1.42
C TYR A 89 -4.70 -16.26 -0.02
N ALA A 90 -3.64 -16.27 -0.80
CA ALA A 90 -3.66 -16.82 -2.15
C ALA A 90 -2.40 -17.65 -2.37
N SER A 91 -2.57 -18.82 -2.99
CA SER A 91 -1.45 -19.64 -3.44
C SER A 91 -0.82 -18.98 -4.69
N LYS A 92 0.38 -19.44 -5.03
CA LYS A 92 1.09 -18.94 -6.21
C LYS A 92 0.30 -19.11 -7.51
N GLU A 93 -0.58 -20.11 -7.58
CA GLU A 93 -1.43 -20.36 -8.76
C GLU A 93 -2.65 -19.43 -8.81
N ASP A 94 -3.07 -18.91 -7.66
CA ASP A 94 -4.33 -18.16 -7.51
C ASP A 94 -4.12 -16.69 -7.16
N LEU A 95 -2.93 -16.15 -7.40
CA LEU A 95 -2.63 -14.74 -7.12
C LEU A 95 -3.58 -13.83 -7.91
N PRO A 96 -4.21 -12.86 -7.25
CA PRO A 96 -5.18 -11.99 -7.91
C PRO A 96 -4.53 -11.03 -8.90
N LYS A 97 -5.27 -10.68 -9.93
CA LYS A 97 -4.92 -9.58 -10.83
C LYS A 97 -5.92 -8.45 -10.62
N VAL A 98 -5.41 -7.25 -10.45
CA VAL A 98 -6.23 -6.07 -10.24
C VAL A 98 -6.44 -5.36 -11.57
N LEU A 99 -7.69 -5.17 -11.99
CA LEU A 99 -8.04 -4.56 -13.28
C LEU A 99 -7.28 -5.18 -14.45
N GLY A 100 -7.25 -6.53 -14.52
CA GLY A 100 -6.58 -7.23 -15.63
C GLY A 100 -5.07 -7.02 -15.69
N GLY A 101 -4.46 -6.57 -14.59
CA GLY A 101 -3.03 -6.32 -14.51
C GLY A 101 -2.64 -4.85 -14.57
N LEU A 102 -3.60 -3.93 -14.73
CA LEU A 102 -3.34 -2.49 -14.72
C LEU A 102 -3.04 -1.97 -13.31
N GLY A 103 -3.65 -2.57 -12.29
CA GLY A 103 -3.36 -2.28 -10.90
C GLY A 103 -2.45 -3.34 -10.31
N ILE A 104 -2.23 -3.26 -8.99
CA ILE A 104 -1.41 -4.21 -8.25
C ILE A 104 -2.15 -4.76 -7.04
N ALA A 105 -1.81 -6.00 -6.67
CA ALA A 105 -2.10 -6.54 -5.35
C ALA A 105 -0.81 -6.53 -4.55
N ILE A 106 -0.90 -6.17 -3.28
CA ILE A 106 0.24 -6.18 -2.37
C ILE A 106 0.14 -7.45 -1.53
N ILE A 107 1.14 -8.30 -1.61
CA ILE A 107 1.13 -9.65 -1.04
C ILE A 107 2.26 -9.77 -0.01
N SER A 108 1.94 -10.25 1.19
CA SER A 108 2.94 -10.56 2.20
C SER A 108 3.36 -12.03 2.04
N THR A 109 4.60 -12.26 1.62
CA THR A 109 5.12 -13.60 1.33
C THR A 109 6.28 -13.94 2.26
N ASN A 110 6.75 -15.18 2.20
CA ASN A 110 7.95 -15.59 2.93
C ASN A 110 9.23 -14.94 2.37
N LYS A 111 9.15 -14.30 1.22
CA LYS A 111 10.26 -13.54 0.62
C LYS A 111 10.09 -12.03 0.75
N GLY A 112 9.19 -11.60 1.64
CA GLY A 112 8.91 -10.19 1.88
C GLY A 112 7.56 -9.76 1.33
N VAL A 113 7.31 -8.46 1.39
CA VAL A 113 6.11 -7.85 0.83
C VAL A 113 6.36 -7.56 -0.64
N LEU A 114 5.56 -8.15 -1.51
CA LEU A 114 5.75 -8.10 -2.96
C LEU A 114 4.46 -7.66 -3.65
N THR A 115 4.57 -7.21 -4.90
CA THR A 115 3.40 -7.10 -5.78
C THR A 115 3.00 -8.49 -6.26
N ASP A 116 1.77 -8.62 -6.74
CA ASP A 116 1.31 -9.88 -7.35
C ASP A 116 2.20 -10.29 -8.53
N LYS A 117 2.66 -9.33 -9.33
CA LYS A 117 3.55 -9.59 -10.46
C LYS A 117 4.88 -10.18 -10.00
N GLU A 118 5.48 -9.58 -8.98
CA GLU A 118 6.75 -10.05 -8.43
C GLU A 118 6.58 -11.41 -7.74
N ALA A 119 5.47 -11.60 -7.03
CA ALA A 119 5.17 -12.88 -6.38
C ALA A 119 5.02 -14.01 -7.40
N ARG A 120 4.36 -13.76 -8.53
CA ARG A 120 4.25 -14.73 -9.63
C ARG A 120 5.63 -15.06 -10.19
N LYS A 121 6.46 -14.04 -10.40
CA LYS A 121 7.81 -14.21 -10.93
C LYS A 121 8.68 -15.04 -10.00
N GLN A 122 8.55 -14.85 -8.69
CA GLN A 122 9.28 -15.62 -7.69
C GLN A 122 8.60 -16.92 -7.29
N ASN A 123 7.41 -17.17 -7.85
CA ASN A 123 6.66 -18.41 -7.64
C ASN A 123 6.29 -18.64 -6.18
N VAL A 124 5.79 -17.59 -5.51
CA VAL A 124 5.36 -17.61 -4.12
C VAL A 124 3.96 -17.03 -3.97
N GLY A 125 3.22 -17.53 -2.98
CA GLY A 125 1.95 -16.98 -2.56
C GLY A 125 2.05 -16.38 -1.16
N GLY A 126 0.96 -15.87 -0.63
CA GLY A 126 0.93 -15.32 0.70
C GLY A 126 -0.36 -14.61 1.05
N GLU A 127 -0.29 -13.76 2.05
CA GLU A 127 -1.44 -12.97 2.51
C GLU A 127 -1.68 -11.79 1.57
N VAL A 128 -2.90 -11.68 1.06
CA VAL A 128 -3.28 -10.59 0.16
C VAL A 128 -3.67 -9.39 1.01
N LEU A 129 -2.75 -8.43 1.14
CA LEU A 129 -2.93 -7.28 2.04
C LEU A 129 -3.90 -6.25 1.48
N ALA A 130 -3.71 -5.85 0.23
CA ALA A 130 -4.45 -4.74 -0.36
C ALA A 130 -4.41 -4.77 -1.88
N TYR A 131 -5.34 -4.06 -2.49
CA TYR A 131 -5.31 -3.74 -3.91
C TYR A 131 -5.08 -2.25 -4.09
N ASP A 132 -4.36 -1.88 -5.14
CA ASP A 132 -4.10 -0.49 -5.54
C ASP A 132 -4.23 -0.38 -7.06
N TRP A 133 -4.91 0.65 -7.50
CA TRP A 133 -5.07 0.91 -8.94
C TRP A 133 -5.25 2.39 -9.27
#